data_7519cf3859fe2f133f367c436fb3166f
#
_entry.id   7519cf3859fe2f133f367c436fb3166f
#
_cell.length_a   1.000
_cell.length_b   1.000
_cell.length_c   1.000
_cell.angle_alpha   90.00
_cell.angle_beta   90.00
_cell.angle_gamma   90.00
#
_symmetry.space_group_name_H-M   'P 1'
#
loop_
_entity.id
_entity.type
_entity.pdbx_description
1 polymer ?
#
loop_
_entity_poly.entity_id
_entity_poly.type
_entity_poly.pdbx_seq_one_letter_code
_entity_poly.pdbx_strand_id
1 'polypeptide(L)'
;MSEVRKMNIREMRVLLGDTQSEFAARYNIPFRTIQNWESGVRTPPEYMMRLLEDRIRADLANRKTVVLPKYDPQKRNLPKRSDFVGATAWLRAVRECIGETVVFALDAALMCQGNFGGRSDEYLVWVYGDDALSRFNGVVILGNRISSHSVREKNGLRFTDFSRTIMDALANESILDMQGITEAISKYYYRNGESFEGISVAPEYQDQFDRLAIEAIEYYGS
;
A
#
# COMPACT_ATOMS: atom_id res chain seq x y z
N MET A 1 -24.82 -8.73 18.20
CA MET A 1 -23.41 -8.50 18.59
C MET A 1 -22.57 -9.39 17.68
N SER A 2 -21.97 -8.83 16.64
CA SER A 2 -21.07 -9.58 15.75
C SER A 2 -19.82 -9.96 16.55
N GLU A 3 -19.54 -11.26 16.63
CA GLU A 3 -18.26 -11.73 17.15
C GLU A 3 -17.14 -11.10 16.32
N VAL A 4 -16.32 -10.26 16.96
CA VAL A 4 -15.12 -9.72 16.33
C VAL A 4 -14.19 -10.92 16.05
N ARG A 5 -14.06 -11.31 14.80
CA ARG A 5 -13.18 -12.40 14.36
C ARG A 5 -11.76 -12.11 14.85
N LYS A 6 -11.20 -13.00 15.67
CA LYS A 6 -9.82 -12.91 16.15
C LYS A 6 -8.88 -13.18 14.98
N MET A 7 -7.93 -12.26 14.75
CA MET A 7 -6.88 -12.44 13.74
C MET A 7 -5.87 -13.51 14.17
N ASN A 8 -5.38 -14.30 13.23
CA ASN A 8 -4.25 -15.19 13.47
C ASN A 8 -2.91 -14.47 13.18
N ILE A 9 -1.78 -15.07 13.55
CA ILE A 9 -0.44 -14.46 13.41
C ILE A 9 -0.12 -14.11 11.94
N ARG A 10 -0.50 -14.98 11.01
CA ARG A 10 -0.29 -14.75 9.58
C ARG A 10 -1.10 -13.55 9.08
N GLU A 11 -2.37 -13.43 9.49
CA GLU A 11 -3.23 -12.30 9.17
C GLU A 11 -2.64 -11.00 9.72
N MET A 12 -2.20 -11.00 10.99
CA MET A 12 -1.53 -9.86 11.63
C MET A 12 -0.28 -9.41 10.86
N ARG A 13 0.54 -10.36 10.44
CA ARG A 13 1.75 -10.10 9.67
C ARG A 13 1.44 -9.53 8.28
N VAL A 14 0.49 -10.12 7.57
CA VAL A 14 0.05 -9.67 6.24
C VAL A 14 -0.51 -8.26 6.31
N LEU A 15 -1.27 -7.95 7.36
CA LEU A 15 -1.82 -6.61 7.62
C LEU A 15 -0.73 -5.52 7.70
N LEU A 16 0.43 -5.86 8.27
CA LEU A 16 1.57 -4.96 8.33
C LEU A 16 2.41 -4.95 7.04
N GLY A 17 2.20 -5.93 6.14
CA GLY A 17 3.02 -6.16 4.96
C GLY A 17 4.40 -6.73 5.27
N ASP A 18 4.58 -7.32 6.47
CA ASP A 18 5.86 -7.85 6.91
C ASP A 18 6.10 -9.29 6.42
N THR A 19 7.35 -9.64 6.18
CA THR A 19 7.81 -11.04 6.13
C THR A 19 7.79 -11.64 7.53
N GLN A 20 7.88 -12.98 7.65
CA GLN A 20 8.04 -13.63 8.95
C GLN A 20 9.26 -13.09 9.73
N SER A 21 10.36 -12.81 9.03
CA SER A 21 11.59 -12.26 9.62
C SER A 21 11.39 -10.82 10.10
N GLU A 22 10.74 -9.98 9.29
CA GLU A 22 10.46 -8.58 9.65
C GLU A 22 9.47 -8.49 10.81
N PHE A 23 8.42 -9.33 10.81
CA PHE A 23 7.46 -9.40 11.91
C PHE A 23 8.13 -9.87 13.22
N ALA A 24 8.96 -10.89 13.13
CA ALA A 24 9.75 -11.40 14.25
C ALA A 24 10.65 -10.31 14.83
N ALA A 25 11.37 -9.58 13.98
CA ALA A 25 12.25 -8.48 14.38
C ALA A 25 11.47 -7.29 14.96
N ARG A 26 10.31 -6.93 14.36
CA ARG A 26 9.46 -5.80 14.80
C ARG A 26 8.97 -5.97 16.22
N TYR A 27 8.53 -7.20 16.58
CA TYR A 27 7.94 -7.49 17.88
C TYR A 27 8.89 -8.21 18.84
N ASN A 28 10.18 -8.31 18.46
CA ASN A 28 11.21 -9.00 19.24
C ASN A 28 10.80 -10.44 19.63
N ILE A 29 10.21 -11.16 18.68
CA ILE A 29 9.80 -12.55 18.82
C ILE A 29 10.80 -13.41 18.03
N PRO A 30 11.33 -14.53 18.59
CA PRO A 30 12.21 -15.39 17.83
C PRO A 30 11.58 -15.86 16.52
N PHE A 31 12.32 -15.75 15.42
CA PHE A 31 11.83 -16.13 14.07
C PHE A 31 11.22 -17.54 14.03
N ARG A 32 11.88 -18.50 14.66
CA ARG A 32 11.37 -19.88 14.76
C ARG A 32 10.02 -19.98 15.46
N THR A 33 9.75 -19.08 16.41
CA THR A 33 8.46 -19.02 17.10
C THR A 33 7.36 -18.58 16.16
N ILE A 34 7.59 -17.56 15.34
CA ILE A 34 6.64 -17.11 14.31
C ILE A 34 6.35 -18.23 13.32
N GLN A 35 7.39 -18.92 12.83
CA GLN A 35 7.22 -20.08 11.94
C GLN A 35 6.33 -21.17 12.56
N ASN A 36 6.59 -21.53 13.83
CA ASN A 36 5.82 -22.55 14.53
C ASN A 36 4.36 -22.14 14.74
N TRP A 37 4.10 -20.86 14.99
CA TRP A 37 2.75 -20.34 15.15
C TRP A 37 1.98 -20.30 13.84
N GLU A 38 2.60 -19.85 12.75
CA GLU A 38 1.95 -19.79 11.44
C GLU A 38 1.73 -21.19 10.81
N SER A 39 2.60 -22.14 11.09
CA SER A 39 2.46 -23.54 10.64
C SER A 39 1.55 -24.39 11.52
N GLY A 40 1.05 -23.84 12.64
CA GLY A 40 0.19 -24.60 13.57
C GLY A 40 0.93 -25.62 14.44
N VAL A 41 2.27 -25.70 14.38
CA VAL A 41 3.08 -26.60 15.22
C VAL A 41 2.94 -26.23 16.70
N ARG A 42 2.74 -24.96 16.99
CA ARG A 42 2.46 -24.44 18.33
C ARG A 42 1.39 -23.36 18.25
N THR A 43 0.52 -23.32 19.25
CA THR A 43 -0.47 -22.25 19.40
C THR A 43 0.11 -21.13 20.25
N PRO A 44 0.04 -19.86 19.83
CA PRO A 44 0.42 -18.74 20.67
C PRO A 44 -0.45 -18.69 21.93
N PRO A 45 0.11 -18.33 23.10
CA PRO A 45 -0.70 -18.07 24.29
C PRO A 45 -1.74 -16.96 24.01
N GLU A 46 -2.94 -17.08 24.55
CA GLU A 46 -4.02 -16.13 24.28
C GLU A 46 -3.66 -14.68 24.69
N TYR A 47 -2.96 -14.51 25.81
CA TYR A 47 -2.50 -13.18 26.24
C TYR A 47 -1.52 -12.56 25.24
N MET A 48 -0.66 -13.37 24.61
CA MET A 48 0.28 -12.90 23.59
C MET A 48 -0.47 -12.45 22.34
N MET A 49 -1.50 -13.18 21.93
CA MET A 49 -2.35 -12.79 20.80
C MET A 49 -3.00 -11.43 21.05
N ARG A 50 -3.57 -11.21 22.23
CA ARG A 50 -4.17 -9.92 22.61
C ARG A 50 -3.15 -8.80 22.60
N LEU A 51 -1.98 -9.00 23.21
CA LEU A 51 -0.91 -7.99 23.22
C LEU A 51 -0.44 -7.63 21.82
N LEU A 52 -0.31 -8.62 20.92
CA LEU A 52 0.06 -8.38 19.54
C LEU A 52 -1.05 -7.64 18.79
N GLU A 53 -2.32 -8.03 18.95
CA GLU A 53 -3.44 -7.32 18.35
C GLU A 53 -3.50 -5.86 18.78
N ASP A 54 -3.38 -5.59 20.09
CA ASP A 54 -3.41 -4.23 20.64
C ASP A 54 -2.22 -3.41 20.12
N ARG A 55 -1.04 -4.03 20.06
CA ARG A 55 0.16 -3.35 19.56
C ARG A 55 0.07 -3.07 18.07
N ILE A 56 -0.41 -4.02 17.28
CA ILE A 56 -0.61 -3.86 15.84
C ILE A 56 -1.67 -2.78 15.56
N ARG A 57 -2.79 -2.80 16.29
CA ARG A 57 -3.80 -1.74 16.19
C ARG A 57 -3.23 -0.37 16.53
N ALA A 58 -2.39 -0.28 17.56
CA ALA A 58 -1.70 0.97 17.91
C ALA A 58 -0.69 1.39 16.82
N ASP A 59 0.06 0.45 16.25
CA ASP A 59 1.00 0.71 15.17
C ASP A 59 0.27 1.13 13.87
N LEU A 60 -0.92 0.59 13.62
CA LEU A 60 -1.79 0.98 12.50
C LEU A 60 -2.47 2.33 12.75
N ALA A 61 -2.97 2.57 13.96
CA ALA A 61 -3.58 3.86 14.35
C ALA A 61 -2.54 5.00 14.37
N ASN A 62 -1.28 4.67 14.70
CA ASN A 62 -0.14 5.59 14.59
C ASN A 62 0.39 5.75 13.15
N ARG A 63 -0.15 5.01 12.17
CA ARG A 63 -0.01 5.41 10.77
C ARG A 63 -0.60 6.80 10.68
N LYS A 64 0.27 7.80 10.50
CA LYS A 64 -0.10 9.21 10.43
C LYS A 64 -1.31 9.31 9.51
N THR A 65 -2.40 9.89 10.00
CA THR A 65 -3.48 10.32 9.09
C THR A 65 -2.80 11.12 8.01
N VAL A 66 -2.85 10.61 6.79
CA VAL A 66 -2.17 11.29 5.68
C VAL A 66 -2.87 12.61 5.47
N VAL A 67 -2.15 13.69 5.70
CA VAL A 67 -2.62 15.04 5.42
C VAL A 67 -1.99 15.47 4.10
N LEU A 68 -2.82 15.80 3.13
CA LEU A 68 -2.34 16.30 1.84
C LEU A 68 -1.52 17.56 2.06
N PRO A 69 -0.29 17.63 1.54
CA PRO A 69 0.58 18.78 1.72
C PRO A 69 0.00 20.00 1.02
N LYS A 70 -0.04 21.13 1.72
CA LYS A 70 -0.31 22.42 1.10
C LYS A 70 0.94 22.87 0.35
N TYR A 71 0.74 23.61 -0.73
CA TYR A 71 1.83 24.25 -1.46
C TYR A 71 2.60 25.22 -0.53
N ASP A 72 3.90 25.12 -0.56
CA ASP A 72 4.81 25.97 0.21
C ASP A 72 5.89 26.53 -0.74
N PRO A 73 5.95 27.84 -0.95
CA PRO A 73 6.91 28.46 -1.86
C PRO A 73 8.38 28.28 -1.44
N GLN A 74 8.65 27.90 -0.19
CA GLN A 74 10.00 27.62 0.31
C GLN A 74 10.48 26.20 -0.03
N LYS A 75 9.56 25.30 -0.42
CA LYS A 75 9.89 23.93 -0.79
C LYS A 75 10.26 23.82 -2.26
N ARG A 76 11.02 22.76 -2.56
CA ARG A 76 11.36 22.44 -3.97
C ARG A 76 10.14 21.88 -4.69
N ASN A 77 9.96 22.28 -5.94
CA ASN A 77 8.93 21.70 -6.78
C ASN A 77 9.45 20.43 -7.47
N LEU A 78 8.55 19.47 -7.63
CA LEU A 78 8.77 18.32 -8.51
C LEU A 78 8.58 18.73 -9.98
N PRO A 79 9.15 17.95 -10.93
CA PRO A 79 8.83 18.08 -12.34
C PRO A 79 7.32 17.96 -12.58
N LYS A 80 6.76 18.82 -13.43
CA LYS A 80 5.33 18.75 -13.76
C LYS A 80 5.07 17.58 -14.69
N ARG A 81 3.99 16.86 -14.44
CA ARG A 81 3.60 15.70 -15.27
C ARG A 81 3.36 16.10 -16.73
N SER A 82 2.77 17.26 -16.96
CA SER A 82 2.52 17.83 -18.29
C SER A 82 3.76 18.00 -19.16
N ASP A 83 4.95 18.08 -18.56
CA ASP A 83 6.21 18.28 -19.27
C ASP A 83 6.77 16.96 -19.87
N PHE A 84 6.10 15.83 -19.63
CA PHE A 84 6.57 14.51 -20.02
C PHE A 84 5.55 13.74 -20.87
N VAL A 85 6.06 12.99 -21.84
CA VAL A 85 5.25 12.04 -22.61
C VAL A 85 5.22 10.71 -21.84
N GLY A 86 4.09 10.45 -21.19
CA GLY A 86 3.84 9.22 -20.43
C GLY A 86 4.31 9.27 -18.97
N ALA A 87 3.56 8.55 -18.14
CA ALA A 87 3.75 8.54 -16.69
C ALA A 87 5.14 8.02 -16.26
N THR A 88 5.67 7.01 -16.93
CA THR A 88 6.97 6.42 -16.59
C THR A 88 8.13 7.41 -16.76
N ALA A 89 8.11 8.25 -17.80
CA ALA A 89 9.14 9.27 -18.00
C ALA A 89 9.10 10.32 -16.89
N TRP A 90 7.90 10.77 -16.54
CA TRP A 90 7.70 11.69 -15.42
C TRP A 90 8.17 11.09 -14.08
N LEU A 91 7.76 9.87 -13.75
CA LEU A 91 8.16 9.23 -12.49
C LEU A 91 9.68 9.00 -12.39
N ARG A 92 10.37 8.78 -13.52
CA ARG A 92 11.85 8.77 -13.54
C ARG A 92 12.44 10.11 -13.17
N ALA A 93 11.94 11.19 -13.76
CA ALA A 93 12.40 12.54 -13.42
C ALA A 93 12.09 12.91 -11.96
N VAL A 94 10.94 12.51 -11.44
CA VAL A 94 10.63 12.65 -10.03
C VAL A 94 11.63 11.86 -9.17
N ARG A 95 11.92 10.58 -9.50
CA ARG A 95 12.90 9.76 -8.77
C ARG A 95 14.28 10.42 -8.73
N GLU A 96 14.73 11.01 -9.83
CA GLU A 96 16.01 11.75 -9.90
C GLU A 96 16.05 12.92 -8.91
N CYS A 97 14.91 13.56 -8.65
CA CYS A 97 14.81 14.65 -7.68
C CYS A 97 14.76 14.17 -6.24
N ILE A 98 13.99 13.11 -5.96
CA ILE A 98 13.68 12.67 -4.58
C ILE A 98 14.56 11.52 -4.09
N GLY A 99 15.29 10.86 -4.98
CA GLY A 99 16.26 9.80 -4.65
C GLY A 99 15.82 8.41 -5.11
N GLU A 100 16.81 7.53 -5.25
CA GLU A 100 16.61 6.18 -5.82
C GLU A 100 15.97 5.17 -4.87
N THR A 101 16.03 5.44 -3.57
CA THR A 101 15.53 4.51 -2.54
C THR A 101 14.03 4.59 -2.31
N VAL A 102 13.36 5.60 -2.87
CA VAL A 102 11.92 5.77 -2.74
C VAL A 102 11.15 4.63 -3.39
N VAL A 103 10.02 4.27 -2.81
CA VAL A 103 9.08 3.33 -3.38
C VAL A 103 7.78 4.07 -3.69
N PHE A 104 7.44 4.15 -4.96
CA PHE A 104 6.19 4.76 -5.42
C PHE A 104 4.99 3.95 -4.93
N ALA A 105 3.92 4.65 -4.54
CA ALA A 105 2.70 4.05 -3.98
C ALA A 105 1.47 4.60 -4.70
N LEU A 106 0.32 4.01 -4.44
CA LEU A 106 -1.00 4.41 -4.93
C LEU A 106 -1.02 4.62 -6.45
N ASP A 107 -1.50 5.78 -6.93
CA ASP A 107 -1.62 6.08 -8.35
C ASP A 107 -0.28 5.98 -9.09
N ALA A 108 0.81 6.45 -8.48
CA ALA A 108 2.16 6.31 -9.05
C ALA A 108 2.57 4.84 -9.21
N ALA A 109 2.25 3.98 -8.23
CA ALA A 109 2.48 2.53 -8.34
C ALA A 109 1.59 1.90 -9.43
N LEU A 110 0.30 2.26 -9.49
CA LEU A 110 -0.61 1.79 -10.53
C LEU A 110 -0.17 2.21 -11.93
N MET A 111 0.40 3.41 -12.09
CA MET A 111 1.04 3.83 -13.34
C MET A 111 2.21 2.94 -13.73
N CYS A 112 3.10 2.59 -12.78
CA CYS A 112 4.21 1.67 -13.02
C CYS A 112 3.73 0.26 -13.40
N GLN A 113 2.62 -0.19 -12.83
CA GLN A 113 1.98 -1.46 -13.11
C GLN A 113 1.20 -1.47 -14.44
N GLY A 114 0.88 -0.29 -15.00
CA GLY A 114 0.06 -0.13 -16.19
C GLY A 114 -1.44 -0.32 -15.93
N ASN A 115 -1.88 -0.19 -14.68
CA ASN A 115 -3.26 -0.39 -14.25
C ASN A 115 -4.00 0.92 -13.96
N PHE A 116 -3.32 2.07 -14.00
CA PHE A 116 -3.96 3.34 -13.67
C PHE A 116 -4.81 3.86 -14.83
N GLY A 117 -6.06 4.20 -14.54
CA GLY A 117 -7.01 4.81 -15.46
C GLY A 117 -7.65 6.09 -14.94
N GLY A 118 -7.50 6.37 -13.65
CA GLY A 118 -8.10 7.52 -12.99
C GLY A 118 -7.39 8.85 -13.24
N ARG A 119 -7.92 9.92 -12.68
CA ARG A 119 -7.25 11.23 -12.62
C ARG A 119 -6.23 11.19 -11.49
N SER A 120 -4.95 11.29 -11.82
CA SER A 120 -3.95 11.64 -10.80
C SER A 120 -3.92 13.14 -10.62
N ASP A 121 -3.74 13.59 -9.39
CA ASP A 121 -3.36 14.97 -9.14
C ASP A 121 -2.02 15.24 -9.84
N GLU A 122 -1.95 16.28 -10.66
CA GLU A 122 -0.74 16.64 -11.39
C GLU A 122 0.43 17.03 -10.47
N TYR A 123 0.14 17.25 -9.20
CA TYR A 123 1.07 17.79 -8.21
C TYR A 123 1.39 16.85 -7.08
N LEU A 124 0.69 15.72 -6.95
CA LEU A 124 0.90 14.78 -5.84
C LEU A 124 1.60 13.50 -6.31
N VAL A 125 2.57 13.08 -5.52
CA VAL A 125 3.27 11.79 -5.68
C VAL A 125 3.31 11.08 -4.33
N TRP A 126 2.74 9.90 -4.28
CA TRP A 126 2.67 9.09 -3.10
C TRP A 126 3.87 8.15 -3.03
N VAL A 127 4.54 8.12 -1.88
CA VAL A 127 5.77 7.36 -1.71
C VAL A 127 5.90 6.75 -0.31
N TYR A 128 6.68 5.68 -0.23
CA TYR A 128 7.37 5.26 0.98
C TYR A 128 8.80 5.79 0.92
N GLY A 129 9.24 6.44 1.98
CA GLY A 129 10.57 7.03 2.05
C GLY A 129 10.80 7.85 3.30
N ASP A 130 11.95 8.48 3.39
CA ASP A 130 12.40 9.28 4.53
C ASP A 130 11.60 10.58 4.68
N ASP A 131 11.44 11.05 5.93
CA ASP A 131 10.76 12.31 6.26
C ASP A 131 11.42 13.54 5.61
N ALA A 132 12.71 13.45 5.24
CA ALA A 132 13.41 14.49 4.47
C ALA A 132 12.76 14.80 3.11
N LEU A 133 11.93 13.90 2.58
CA LEU A 133 11.17 14.10 1.35
C LEU A 133 10.10 15.19 1.50
N SER A 134 9.72 15.54 2.73
CA SER A 134 8.79 16.65 3.03
C SER A 134 9.29 18.02 2.56
N ARG A 135 10.57 18.14 2.19
CA ARG A 135 11.17 19.34 1.54
C ARG A 135 10.68 19.60 0.12
N PHE A 136 9.98 18.66 -0.48
CA PHE A 136 9.40 18.80 -1.81
C PHE A 136 7.91 19.10 -1.75
N ASN A 137 7.45 20.00 -2.58
CA ASN A 137 6.02 20.19 -2.80
C ASN A 137 5.43 18.96 -3.51
N GLY A 138 4.25 18.54 -3.08
CA GLY A 138 3.51 17.48 -3.73
C GLY A 138 3.98 16.05 -3.37
N VAL A 139 4.99 15.87 -2.50
CA VAL A 139 5.34 14.53 -2.01
C VAL A 139 4.47 14.19 -0.80
N VAL A 140 3.77 13.06 -0.88
CA VAL A 140 2.97 12.48 0.21
C VAL A 140 3.66 11.22 0.70
N ILE A 141 4.10 11.22 1.95
CA ILE A 141 4.82 10.10 2.56
C ILE A 141 3.82 9.23 3.29
N LEU A 142 3.61 7.99 2.80
CA LEU A 142 2.77 6.98 3.46
C LEU A 142 3.45 6.32 4.66
N GLY A 143 4.77 6.27 4.65
CA GLY A 143 5.58 5.74 5.73
C GLY A 143 7.05 5.66 5.37
N ASN A 144 7.89 5.46 6.40
CA ASN A 144 9.35 5.44 6.24
C ASN A 144 9.87 4.05 5.83
N ARG A 145 9.04 3.01 5.96
CA ARG A 145 9.41 1.62 5.68
C ARG A 145 8.27 0.89 4.99
N ILE A 146 8.64 -0.03 4.12
CA ILE A 146 7.74 -0.97 3.47
C ILE A 146 8.47 -2.31 3.36
N SER A 147 7.73 -3.42 3.49
CA SER A 147 8.29 -4.76 3.30
C SER A 147 8.84 -4.93 1.89
N SER A 148 10.03 -5.52 1.78
CA SER A 148 10.64 -5.84 0.48
C SER A 148 9.77 -6.74 -0.39
N HIS A 149 8.92 -7.59 0.20
CA HIS A 149 7.98 -8.46 -0.53
C HIS A 149 6.86 -7.68 -1.22
N SER A 150 6.50 -6.53 -0.67
CA SER A 150 5.49 -5.64 -1.24
C SER A 150 6.06 -4.65 -2.26
N VAL A 151 7.35 -4.77 -2.60
CA VAL A 151 8.02 -3.89 -3.57
C VAL A 151 8.29 -4.65 -4.86
N ARG A 152 8.00 -3.99 -5.97
CA ARG A 152 8.38 -4.42 -7.32
C ARG A 152 9.29 -3.38 -7.94
N GLU A 153 10.09 -3.83 -8.89
CA GLU A 153 10.96 -2.95 -9.67
C GLU A 153 10.76 -3.20 -11.16
N LYS A 154 10.60 -2.13 -11.91
CA LYS A 154 10.49 -2.17 -13.37
C LYS A 154 11.03 -0.86 -13.95
N ASN A 155 11.88 -0.97 -14.96
CA ASN A 155 12.48 0.19 -15.64
C ASN A 155 13.21 1.16 -14.71
N GLY A 156 13.82 0.65 -13.63
CA GLY A 156 14.52 1.42 -12.63
C GLY A 156 13.60 2.17 -11.66
N LEU A 157 12.30 1.91 -11.65
CA LEU A 157 11.35 2.46 -10.69
C LEU A 157 10.95 1.38 -9.70
N ARG A 158 11.00 1.71 -8.41
CA ARG A 158 10.54 0.86 -7.31
C ARG A 158 9.15 1.30 -6.91
N PHE A 159 8.22 0.38 -6.80
CA PHE A 159 6.82 0.67 -6.50
C PHE A 159 6.17 -0.46 -5.72
N THR A 160 5.06 -0.16 -5.05
CA THR A 160 4.28 -1.18 -4.31
C THR A 160 3.68 -2.19 -5.29
N ASP A 161 3.59 -3.46 -4.88
CA ASP A 161 2.82 -4.45 -5.64
C ASP A 161 1.32 -4.13 -5.58
N PHE A 162 0.52 -4.85 -6.37
CA PHE A 162 -0.89 -4.54 -6.52
C PHE A 162 -1.65 -4.70 -5.20
N SER A 163 -1.45 -5.79 -4.46
CA SER A 163 -2.10 -6.03 -3.16
C SER A 163 -1.80 -4.91 -2.18
N ARG A 164 -0.52 -4.51 -2.07
CA ARG A 164 -0.13 -3.41 -1.19
C ARG A 164 -0.73 -2.09 -1.64
N THR A 165 -0.74 -1.82 -2.94
CA THR A 165 -1.35 -0.60 -3.49
C THR A 165 -2.83 -0.51 -3.16
N ILE A 166 -3.57 -1.62 -3.28
CA ILE A 166 -4.99 -1.66 -2.91
C ILE A 166 -5.19 -1.46 -1.41
N MET A 167 -4.39 -2.12 -0.55
CA MET A 167 -4.46 -1.89 0.90
C MET A 167 -4.18 -0.44 1.29
N ASP A 168 -3.19 0.20 0.65
CA ASP A 168 -2.90 1.61 0.89
C ASP A 168 -4.04 2.51 0.43
N ALA A 169 -4.73 2.16 -0.66
CA ALA A 169 -5.88 2.89 -1.16
C ALA A 169 -7.08 2.79 -0.20
N LEU A 170 -7.41 1.58 0.26
CA LEU A 170 -8.50 1.35 1.23
C LEU A 170 -8.24 2.08 2.55
N ALA A 171 -6.99 2.11 3.01
CA ALA A 171 -6.60 2.85 4.21
C ALA A 171 -6.70 4.38 4.06
N ASN A 172 -6.78 4.90 2.84
CA ASN A 172 -6.81 6.33 2.51
C ASN A 172 -8.03 6.72 1.64
N GLU A 173 -9.10 5.93 1.67
CA GLU A 173 -10.29 6.07 0.83
C GLU A 173 -10.85 7.51 0.81
N SER A 174 -10.85 8.19 1.97
CA SER A 174 -11.42 9.53 2.12
C SER A 174 -10.71 10.65 1.35
N ILE A 175 -9.50 10.39 0.86
CA ILE A 175 -8.65 11.40 0.19
C ILE A 175 -8.20 10.99 -1.22
N LEU A 176 -8.70 9.85 -1.71
CA LEU A 176 -8.34 9.30 -3.02
C LEU A 176 -9.53 9.33 -3.99
N ASP A 177 -9.21 9.36 -5.27
CA ASP A 177 -10.17 9.05 -6.33
C ASP A 177 -10.40 7.54 -6.39
N MET A 178 -11.43 7.08 -5.67
CA MET A 178 -11.78 5.66 -5.60
C MET A 178 -12.29 5.11 -6.94
N GLN A 179 -12.80 5.94 -7.84
CA GLN A 179 -13.17 5.51 -9.20
C GLN A 179 -11.92 5.00 -9.95
N GLY A 180 -10.79 5.71 -9.84
CA GLY A 180 -9.53 5.27 -10.43
C GLY A 180 -9.01 3.97 -9.82
N ILE A 181 -9.25 3.73 -8.54
CA ILE A 181 -8.91 2.48 -7.85
C ILE A 181 -9.81 1.33 -8.33
N THR A 182 -11.13 1.56 -8.42
CA THR A 182 -12.09 0.57 -8.96
C THR A 182 -11.73 0.18 -10.39
N GLU A 183 -11.37 1.14 -11.24
CA GLU A 183 -10.91 0.88 -12.60
C GLU A 183 -9.61 0.05 -12.62
N ALA A 184 -8.68 0.31 -11.71
CA ALA A 184 -7.45 -0.47 -11.60
C ALA A 184 -7.74 -1.92 -11.17
N ILE A 185 -8.66 -2.14 -10.23
CA ILE A 185 -9.12 -3.47 -9.80
C ILE A 185 -9.78 -4.21 -10.97
N SER A 186 -10.63 -3.51 -11.75
CA SER A 186 -11.27 -4.06 -12.95
C SER A 186 -10.24 -4.50 -13.99
N LYS A 187 -9.26 -3.65 -14.29
CA LYS A 187 -8.15 -3.99 -15.21
C LYS A 187 -7.34 -5.20 -14.74
N TYR A 188 -7.10 -5.29 -13.43
CA TYR A 188 -6.43 -6.45 -12.87
C TYR A 188 -7.25 -7.72 -13.11
N TYR A 189 -8.54 -7.70 -12.77
CA TYR A 189 -9.47 -8.83 -12.91
C TYR A 189 -9.46 -9.39 -14.34
N TYR A 190 -9.72 -8.54 -15.33
CA TYR A 190 -9.78 -8.98 -16.73
C TYR A 190 -8.42 -9.43 -17.29
N ARG A 191 -7.31 -8.82 -16.87
CA ARG A 191 -5.97 -9.24 -17.28
C ARG A 191 -5.53 -10.54 -16.62
N ASN A 192 -6.10 -10.88 -15.48
CA ASN A 192 -5.80 -12.10 -14.72
C ASN A 192 -6.82 -13.21 -14.96
N GLY A 193 -7.44 -13.24 -16.15
CA GLY A 193 -8.37 -14.29 -16.56
C GLY A 193 -9.68 -14.29 -15.77
N GLU A 194 -10.25 -13.09 -15.50
CA GLU A 194 -11.47 -12.88 -14.72
C GLU A 194 -11.34 -13.41 -13.28
N SER A 195 -10.20 -13.13 -12.66
CA SER A 195 -9.90 -13.60 -11.31
C SER A 195 -9.23 -12.51 -10.49
N PHE A 196 -9.57 -12.47 -9.20
CA PHE A 196 -8.86 -11.71 -8.16
C PHE A 196 -7.74 -12.51 -7.48
N GLU A 197 -7.41 -13.69 -8.00
CA GLU A 197 -6.30 -14.48 -7.48
C GLU A 197 -5.00 -13.67 -7.47
N GLY A 198 -4.25 -13.76 -6.38
CA GLY A 198 -3.03 -12.98 -6.16
C GLY A 198 -3.24 -11.63 -5.50
N ILE A 199 -4.49 -11.15 -5.34
CA ILE A 199 -4.79 -10.00 -4.47
C ILE A 199 -4.98 -10.52 -3.05
N SER A 200 -4.23 -9.92 -2.13
CA SER A 200 -4.38 -10.18 -0.70
C SER A 200 -4.60 -8.86 0.02
N VAL A 201 -5.73 -8.72 0.68
CA VAL A 201 -6.04 -7.58 1.55
C VAL A 201 -6.13 -8.03 3.00
N ALA A 202 -5.93 -7.11 3.91
CA ALA A 202 -6.06 -7.41 5.32
C ALA A 202 -7.55 -7.62 5.68
N PRO A 203 -7.85 -8.47 6.68
CA PRO A 203 -9.23 -8.79 7.03
C PRO A 203 -10.11 -7.58 7.35
N GLU A 204 -9.52 -6.53 7.90
CA GLU A 204 -10.22 -5.27 8.21
C GLU A 204 -10.68 -4.49 6.96
N TYR A 205 -10.04 -4.72 5.82
CA TYR A 205 -10.39 -4.11 4.53
C TYR A 205 -11.15 -5.05 3.60
N GLN A 206 -11.43 -6.29 4.03
CA GLN A 206 -12.05 -7.29 3.16
C GLN A 206 -13.43 -6.84 2.66
N ASP A 207 -14.29 -6.36 3.55
CA ASP A 207 -15.63 -5.89 3.20
C ASP A 207 -15.59 -4.68 2.23
N GLN A 208 -14.60 -3.79 2.39
CA GLN A 208 -14.40 -2.67 1.49
C GLN A 208 -13.90 -3.14 0.12
N PHE A 209 -12.94 -4.06 0.13
CA PHE A 209 -12.43 -4.66 -1.11
C PHE A 209 -13.52 -5.39 -1.87
N ASP A 210 -14.34 -6.20 -1.20
CA ASP A 210 -15.41 -6.97 -1.82
C ASP A 210 -16.44 -6.07 -2.51
N ARG A 211 -16.78 -4.93 -1.91
CA ARG A 211 -17.64 -3.92 -2.55
C ARG A 211 -17.01 -3.36 -3.83
N LEU A 212 -15.75 -2.92 -3.75
CA LEU A 212 -15.04 -2.41 -4.92
C LEU A 212 -14.83 -3.47 -5.99
N ALA A 213 -14.64 -4.73 -5.62
CA ALA A 213 -14.51 -5.85 -6.54
C ALA A 213 -15.79 -6.10 -7.33
N ILE A 214 -16.97 -5.99 -6.68
CA ILE A 214 -18.27 -6.07 -7.36
C ILE A 214 -18.42 -4.93 -8.34
N GLU A 215 -18.20 -3.68 -7.91
CA GLU A 215 -18.24 -2.50 -8.77
C GLU A 215 -17.27 -2.60 -9.95
N ALA A 216 -16.06 -3.16 -9.72
CA ALA A 216 -15.05 -3.33 -10.73
C ALA A 216 -15.44 -4.32 -11.83
N ILE A 217 -16.17 -5.39 -11.49
CA ILE A 217 -16.69 -6.37 -12.47
C ILE A 217 -17.78 -5.71 -13.30
N GLU A 218 -18.69 -4.96 -12.67
CA GLU A 218 -19.81 -4.30 -13.35
C GLU A 218 -19.35 -3.16 -14.26
N TYR A 219 -18.24 -2.51 -13.95
CA TYR A 219 -17.73 -1.33 -14.65
C TYR A 219 -17.48 -1.56 -16.16
N TYR A 220 -17.04 -2.78 -16.54
CA TYR A 220 -16.82 -3.17 -17.94
C TYR A 220 -17.85 -4.18 -18.46
N GLY A 221 -18.77 -4.63 -17.61
CA GLY A 221 -19.80 -5.62 -17.96
C GLY A 221 -21.13 -5.02 -18.39
N SER A 222 -21.24 -3.70 -18.45
CA SER A 222 -22.45 -2.95 -18.85
C SER A 222 -22.35 -2.37 -20.25
#